data_cd6c884fe28d7046e8aac9c72831afe8
#
_entry.id   cd6c884fe28d7046e8aac9c72831afe8
#
_cell.length_a   1.000
_cell.length_b   1.000
_cell.length_c   1.000
_cell.angle_alpha   90.00
_cell.angle_beta   90.00
_cell.angle_gamma   90.00
#
_symmetry.space_group_name_H-M   'P 1'
#
loop_
_entity.id
_entity.type
_entity.pdbx_description
1 polymer ?
#
loop_
_entity_poly.entity_id
_entity_poly.type
_entity_poly.pdbx_seq_one_letter_code
_entity_poly.pdbx_strand_id
1 'polypeptide(L)'
;MIYLDNAATTMHKPQTVIDAVMQAMCSLGNAGRGATAGALDAARTIHACRAKLARLLGCPRADHVCFTSNSTAALNTAICGVVRPGDRVVTTVLEHNSVLRPLNRLAAERGVTVEHAGCDTNGALDYDELERLVTPGTRAVVVTHASNVTGNAVDIARVAAMAHAAGALVIVDASQSAGMAHIDMRAMGLDVVCFTGHKGLMGPQGTGGLAVAEGIDVAPWAMGGTGVHSFDSLQPLEWPTRLEAGTLNGHGIAGLSAGLDFIEAQGGVEAIAARERALADRFLAGVREIPGIKLYGTFDQSTRSAIVSLNVGDIDSAEISDELMQGWGIATRPGAHCAPLMHRALGTERQGVVRFSFGYFNTDEEVDTAIDALCDLAC
;
A
#
# COMPACT_ATOMS: atom_id res chain seq x y z
N MET A 1 -8.74 23.57 -7.26
CA MET A 1 -8.83 22.15 -7.63
C MET A 1 -9.02 21.35 -6.37
N ILE A 2 -10.10 20.60 -6.31
CA ILE A 2 -10.39 19.67 -5.22
C ILE A 2 -9.74 18.33 -5.58
N TYR A 3 -8.83 17.83 -4.73
CA TYR A 3 -8.08 16.61 -5.03
C TYR A 3 -8.61 15.42 -4.20
N LEU A 4 -9.29 14.50 -4.86
CA LEU A 4 -9.90 13.30 -4.26
C LEU A 4 -9.34 11.99 -4.85
N ASP A 5 -8.04 11.97 -5.22
CA ASP A 5 -7.31 10.77 -5.68
C ASP A 5 -6.12 10.42 -4.75
N ASN A 6 -6.30 10.58 -3.43
CA ASN A 6 -5.25 10.32 -2.44
C ASN A 6 -4.81 8.84 -2.38
N ALA A 7 -5.67 7.90 -2.77
CA ALA A 7 -5.32 6.48 -2.88
C ALA A 7 -4.33 6.17 -4.01
N ALA A 8 -4.17 7.06 -5.00
CA ALA A 8 -3.09 6.98 -5.98
C ALA A 8 -1.80 7.54 -5.40
N THR A 9 -1.84 8.75 -4.84
CA THR A 9 -0.76 9.41 -4.10
C THR A 9 -1.35 10.55 -3.29
N THR A 10 -0.90 10.80 -2.07
CA THR A 10 -1.26 12.04 -1.37
C THR A 10 -0.58 13.22 -2.09
N MET A 11 -1.37 14.14 -2.65
CA MET A 11 -0.80 15.29 -3.37
C MET A 11 -0.28 16.34 -2.39
N HIS A 12 -1.09 16.70 -1.40
CA HIS A 12 -0.70 17.64 -0.36
C HIS A 12 0.19 16.96 0.65
N LYS A 13 1.40 17.48 0.80
CA LYS A 13 2.37 16.99 1.79
C LYS A 13 2.47 17.98 2.96
N PRO A 14 2.69 17.47 4.19
CA PRO A 14 3.06 18.34 5.29
C PRO A 14 4.26 19.21 4.92
N GLN A 15 4.28 20.47 5.33
CA GLN A 15 5.40 21.37 5.04
C GLN A 15 6.73 20.82 5.57
N THR A 16 6.69 20.15 6.72
CA THR A 16 7.87 19.48 7.31
C THR A 16 8.48 18.41 6.39
N VAL A 17 7.68 17.74 5.55
CA VAL A 17 8.17 16.77 4.57
C VAL A 17 8.92 17.47 3.44
N ILE A 18 8.37 18.58 2.94
CA ILE A 18 8.98 19.39 1.87
C ILE A 18 10.32 19.94 2.36
N ASP A 19 10.34 20.55 3.55
CA ASP A 19 11.52 21.14 4.15
C ASP A 19 12.62 20.09 4.40
N ALA A 20 12.24 18.89 4.89
CA ALA A 20 13.18 17.81 5.13
C ALA A 20 13.84 17.31 3.83
N VAL A 21 13.09 17.21 2.73
CA VAL A 21 13.64 16.83 1.42
C VAL A 21 14.60 17.90 0.92
N MET A 22 14.21 19.18 0.99
CA MET A 22 15.05 20.29 0.54
C MET A 22 16.35 20.37 1.35
N GLN A 23 16.26 20.27 2.67
CA GLN A 23 17.44 20.26 3.54
C GLN A 23 18.35 19.07 3.24
N ALA A 24 17.78 17.88 3.05
CA ALA A 24 18.53 16.69 2.73
C ALA A 24 19.29 16.81 1.38
N MET A 25 18.68 17.42 0.37
CA MET A 25 19.33 17.68 -0.93
C MET A 25 20.54 18.62 -0.80
N CYS A 26 20.55 19.52 0.19
CA CYS A 26 21.64 20.46 0.40
C CYS A 26 22.76 19.92 1.31
N SER A 27 22.48 18.91 2.16
CA SER A 27 23.39 18.53 3.25
C SER A 27 23.81 17.05 3.26
N LEU A 28 22.98 16.13 2.73
CA LEU A 28 23.29 14.71 2.82
C LEU A 28 24.27 14.25 1.75
N GLY A 29 25.29 13.51 2.19
CA GLY A 29 26.20 12.78 1.32
C GLY A 29 25.76 11.33 1.09
N ASN A 30 26.64 10.52 0.52
CA ASN A 30 26.39 9.08 0.37
C ASN A 30 26.57 8.37 1.73
N ALA A 31 25.50 7.76 2.23
CA ALA A 31 25.47 7.05 3.51
C ALA A 31 26.42 5.83 3.57
N GLY A 32 26.79 5.26 2.43
CA GLY A 32 27.48 3.96 2.39
C GLY A 32 28.95 3.98 2.80
N ARG A 33 29.70 5.10 2.70
CA ARG A 33 31.18 5.07 2.79
C ARG A 33 31.88 6.35 3.16
N GLY A 34 31.23 7.38 3.65
CA GLY A 34 31.91 8.65 3.94
C GLY A 34 32.24 8.80 5.42
N ALA A 35 33.48 9.21 5.73
CA ALA A 35 33.80 9.80 7.05
C ALA A 35 33.44 11.28 7.15
N THR A 36 32.74 11.82 6.12
CA THR A 36 32.29 13.21 6.11
C THR A 36 31.04 13.38 6.97
N ALA A 37 30.84 14.58 7.53
CA ALA A 37 29.63 14.89 8.30
C ALA A 37 28.35 14.55 7.52
N GLY A 38 28.26 14.94 6.24
CA GLY A 38 27.09 14.65 5.40
C GLY A 38 26.83 13.15 5.17
N ALA A 39 27.87 12.31 5.11
CA ALA A 39 27.70 10.86 4.99
C ALA A 39 27.19 10.24 6.30
N LEU A 40 27.70 10.70 7.44
CA LEU A 40 27.23 10.25 8.75
C LEU A 40 25.79 10.70 9.01
N ASP A 41 25.43 11.91 8.62
CA ASP A 41 24.06 12.42 8.75
C ASP A 41 23.08 11.68 7.84
N ALA A 42 23.49 11.31 6.62
CA ALA A 42 22.70 10.45 5.75
C ALA A 42 22.44 9.07 6.39
N ALA A 43 23.48 8.44 6.94
CA ALA A 43 23.35 7.14 7.61
C ALA A 43 22.42 7.23 8.84
N ARG A 44 22.56 8.27 9.65
CA ARG A 44 21.68 8.54 10.82
C ARG A 44 20.24 8.76 10.40
N THR A 45 20.00 9.56 9.36
CA THR A 45 18.66 9.85 8.82
C THR A 45 17.99 8.58 8.35
N ILE A 46 18.69 7.75 7.57
CA ILE A 46 18.18 6.46 7.08
C ILE A 46 17.86 5.53 8.25
N HIS A 47 18.76 5.41 9.23
CA HIS A 47 18.56 4.58 10.40
C HIS A 47 17.37 5.06 11.25
N ALA A 48 17.24 6.35 11.48
CA ALA A 48 16.14 6.94 12.24
C ALA A 48 14.77 6.67 11.57
N CYS A 49 14.69 6.85 10.24
CA CYS A 49 13.47 6.53 9.48
C CYS A 49 13.12 5.04 9.60
N ARG A 50 14.10 4.16 9.47
CA ARG A 50 13.95 2.71 9.62
C ARG A 50 13.41 2.33 11.01
N ALA A 51 13.94 2.94 12.06
CA ALA A 51 13.47 2.73 13.43
C ALA A 51 12.03 3.22 13.66
N LYS A 52 11.65 4.35 13.04
CA LYS A 52 10.26 4.86 13.08
C LYS A 52 9.30 3.90 12.37
N LEU A 53 9.65 3.42 11.18
CA LEU A 53 8.86 2.44 10.44
C LEU A 53 8.71 1.13 11.21
N ALA A 54 9.80 0.65 11.83
CA ALA A 54 9.75 -0.55 12.65
C ALA A 54 8.74 -0.40 13.81
N ARG A 55 8.74 0.75 14.50
CA ARG A 55 7.75 1.04 15.55
C ARG A 55 6.33 1.10 15.00
N LEU A 56 6.12 1.82 13.89
CA LEU A 56 4.81 1.99 13.28
C LEU A 56 4.19 0.66 12.82
N LEU A 57 5.02 -0.28 12.34
CA LEU A 57 4.58 -1.58 11.84
C LEU A 57 4.65 -2.71 12.89
N GLY A 58 5.07 -2.42 14.14
CA GLY A 58 5.27 -3.44 15.15
C GLY A 58 6.37 -4.46 14.79
N CYS A 59 7.33 -4.06 13.94
CA CYS A 59 8.47 -4.89 13.60
C CYS A 59 9.52 -4.83 14.71
N PRO A 60 9.91 -5.95 15.34
CA PRO A 60 10.79 -5.93 16.51
C PRO A 60 12.23 -5.51 16.18
N ARG A 61 12.62 -5.62 14.91
CA ARG A 61 13.97 -5.34 14.43
C ARG A 61 13.98 -4.25 13.37
N ALA A 62 14.56 -3.11 13.70
CA ALA A 62 14.66 -1.99 12.75
C ALA A 62 15.52 -2.33 11.52
N ASP A 63 16.56 -3.15 11.67
CA ASP A 63 17.40 -3.61 10.56
C ASP A 63 16.66 -4.55 9.59
N HIS A 64 15.54 -5.15 10.00
CA HIS A 64 14.67 -5.94 9.12
C HIS A 64 13.65 -5.11 8.32
N VAL A 65 13.64 -3.79 8.46
CA VAL A 65 12.89 -2.89 7.58
C VAL A 65 13.81 -2.46 6.45
N CYS A 66 13.57 -2.89 5.23
CA CYS A 66 14.39 -2.60 4.05
C CYS A 66 13.69 -1.60 3.14
N PHE A 67 14.44 -0.60 2.63
CA PHE A 67 13.92 0.41 1.73
C PHE A 67 13.91 -0.06 0.28
N THR A 68 12.87 0.32 -0.44
CA THR A 68 12.74 0.19 -1.89
C THR A 68 12.20 1.49 -2.48
N SER A 69 12.15 1.60 -3.80
CA SER A 69 11.60 2.80 -4.46
C SER A 69 10.08 2.95 -4.32
N ASN A 70 9.36 1.86 -4.04
CA ASN A 70 7.90 1.82 -3.90
C ASN A 70 7.45 0.42 -3.43
N SER A 71 6.14 0.25 -3.13
CA SER A 71 5.60 -1.07 -2.76
C SER A 71 5.67 -2.11 -3.87
N THR A 72 5.64 -1.72 -5.14
CA THR A 72 5.80 -2.68 -6.25
C THR A 72 7.16 -3.36 -6.18
N ALA A 73 8.24 -2.60 -5.95
CA ALA A 73 9.57 -3.16 -5.77
C ALA A 73 9.66 -4.00 -4.50
N ALA A 74 9.02 -3.57 -3.40
CA ALA A 74 8.96 -4.33 -2.14
C ALA A 74 8.25 -5.68 -2.33
N LEU A 75 7.08 -5.69 -2.99
CA LEU A 75 6.31 -6.90 -3.29
C LEU A 75 7.06 -7.86 -4.21
N ASN A 76 7.73 -7.35 -5.26
CA ASN A 76 8.60 -8.18 -6.09
C ASN A 76 9.73 -8.80 -5.27
N THR A 77 10.37 -8.02 -4.40
CA THR A 77 11.44 -8.52 -3.51
C THR A 77 10.90 -9.61 -2.57
N ALA A 78 9.77 -9.37 -1.91
CA ALA A 78 9.16 -10.32 -0.99
C ALA A 78 8.72 -11.61 -1.71
N ILE A 79 7.92 -11.48 -2.77
CA ILE A 79 7.36 -12.62 -3.51
C ILE A 79 8.47 -13.44 -4.16
N CYS A 80 9.37 -12.81 -4.93
CA CYS A 80 10.45 -13.52 -5.62
C CYS A 80 11.53 -14.05 -4.66
N GLY A 81 11.69 -13.42 -3.48
CA GLY A 81 12.64 -13.85 -2.46
C GLY A 81 12.14 -15.02 -1.60
N VAL A 82 10.82 -15.18 -1.48
CA VAL A 82 10.18 -16.24 -0.67
C VAL A 82 9.78 -17.43 -1.52
N VAL A 83 9.19 -17.19 -2.72
CA VAL A 83 8.61 -18.23 -3.57
C VAL A 83 9.67 -18.90 -4.45
N ARG A 84 9.69 -20.22 -4.47
CA ARG A 84 10.61 -21.08 -5.20
C ARG A 84 9.92 -21.78 -6.38
N PRO A 85 10.69 -22.30 -7.36
CA PRO A 85 10.11 -23.10 -8.45
C PRO A 85 9.28 -24.27 -7.93
N GLY A 86 8.07 -24.44 -8.49
CA GLY A 86 7.15 -25.52 -8.13
C GLY A 86 6.34 -25.28 -6.85
N ASP A 87 6.55 -24.17 -6.14
CA ASP A 87 5.76 -23.82 -4.95
C ASP A 87 4.29 -23.57 -5.28
N ARG A 88 3.45 -23.69 -4.26
CA ARG A 88 2.04 -23.30 -4.29
C ARG A 88 1.85 -22.02 -3.47
N VAL A 89 1.19 -21.03 -4.06
CA VAL A 89 0.87 -19.73 -3.44
C VAL A 89 -0.63 -19.51 -3.51
N VAL A 90 -1.22 -19.05 -2.42
CA VAL A 90 -2.60 -18.61 -2.35
C VAL A 90 -2.62 -17.08 -2.27
N THR A 91 -3.51 -16.46 -3.02
CA THR A 91 -3.72 -15.01 -3.02
C THR A 91 -5.21 -14.71 -3.16
N THR A 92 -5.61 -13.47 -3.42
CA THR A 92 -7.02 -13.10 -3.51
C THR A 92 -7.35 -12.38 -4.83
N VAL A 93 -8.64 -12.27 -5.15
CA VAL A 93 -9.11 -11.45 -6.27
C VAL A 93 -9.05 -9.95 -5.96
N LEU A 94 -8.74 -9.57 -4.72
CA LEU A 94 -8.65 -8.18 -4.26
C LEU A 94 -7.34 -7.50 -4.67
N GLU A 95 -6.38 -8.27 -5.19
CA GLU A 95 -4.98 -7.85 -5.32
C GLU A 95 -4.76 -6.80 -6.43
N HIS A 96 -3.85 -5.91 -6.13
CA HIS A 96 -3.26 -5.00 -7.12
C HIS A 96 -2.33 -5.77 -8.08
N ASN A 97 -2.12 -5.25 -9.29
CA ASN A 97 -1.17 -5.80 -10.27
C ASN A 97 0.26 -5.97 -9.75
N SER A 98 0.65 -5.25 -8.69
CA SER A 98 1.96 -5.41 -8.04
C SER A 98 2.13 -6.76 -7.34
N VAL A 99 1.03 -7.45 -7.03
CA VAL A 99 0.98 -8.83 -6.53
C VAL A 99 0.71 -9.80 -7.68
N LEU A 100 -0.31 -9.53 -8.50
CA LEU A 100 -0.75 -10.45 -9.55
C LEU A 100 0.34 -10.70 -10.61
N ARG A 101 1.01 -9.65 -11.08
CA ARG A 101 2.00 -9.79 -12.17
C ARG A 101 3.23 -10.59 -11.78
N PRO A 102 3.91 -10.36 -10.63
CA PRO A 102 5.01 -11.22 -10.22
C PRO A 102 4.58 -12.66 -9.97
N LEU A 103 3.40 -12.92 -9.40
CA LEU A 103 2.87 -14.27 -9.22
C LEU A 103 2.60 -14.96 -10.56
N ASN A 104 1.94 -14.28 -11.51
CA ASN A 104 1.70 -14.79 -12.85
C ASN A 104 3.01 -15.09 -13.61
N ARG A 105 4.03 -14.25 -13.42
CA ARG A 105 5.37 -14.49 -13.98
C ARG A 105 6.00 -15.76 -13.38
N LEU A 106 5.94 -15.92 -12.07
CA LEU A 106 6.47 -17.12 -11.40
C LEU A 106 5.71 -18.39 -11.84
N ALA A 107 4.40 -18.31 -12.05
CA ALA A 107 3.60 -19.40 -12.58
C ALA A 107 4.09 -19.79 -13.99
N ALA A 108 4.25 -18.81 -14.87
CA ALA A 108 4.66 -19.04 -16.27
C ALA A 108 6.11 -19.52 -16.40
N GLU A 109 7.05 -18.96 -15.61
CA GLU A 109 8.48 -19.19 -15.79
C GLU A 109 9.05 -20.29 -14.87
N ARG A 110 8.40 -20.54 -13.70
CA ARG A 110 8.93 -21.41 -12.65
C ARG A 110 7.98 -22.48 -12.17
N GLY A 111 6.83 -22.67 -12.85
CA GLY A 111 5.86 -23.71 -12.52
C GLY A 111 5.20 -23.53 -11.14
N VAL A 112 5.13 -22.29 -10.64
CA VAL A 112 4.43 -21.98 -9.39
C VAL A 112 2.92 -22.13 -9.63
N THR A 113 2.23 -22.79 -8.71
CA THR A 113 0.76 -22.85 -8.70
C THR A 113 0.23 -21.66 -7.93
N VAL A 114 -0.65 -20.85 -8.56
CA VAL A 114 -1.26 -19.67 -7.93
C VAL A 114 -2.77 -19.86 -7.90
N GLU A 115 -3.35 -19.81 -6.72
CA GLU A 115 -4.79 -19.90 -6.49
C GLU A 115 -5.33 -18.62 -5.87
N HIS A 116 -6.56 -18.26 -6.23
CA HIS A 116 -7.16 -16.98 -5.84
C HIS A 116 -8.44 -17.23 -5.06
N ALA A 117 -8.48 -16.80 -3.81
CA ALA A 117 -9.73 -16.74 -3.06
C ALA A 117 -10.60 -15.59 -3.59
N GLY A 118 -11.88 -15.85 -3.74
CA GLY A 118 -12.87 -14.90 -4.26
C GLY A 118 -13.34 -13.88 -3.24
N CYS A 119 -14.35 -13.13 -3.62
CA CYS A 119 -15.05 -12.19 -2.76
C CYS A 119 -16.55 -12.21 -3.07
N ASP A 120 -17.34 -11.60 -2.21
CA ASP A 120 -18.76 -11.37 -2.44
C ASP A 120 -19.01 -10.23 -3.46
N THR A 121 -20.28 -9.95 -3.73
CA THR A 121 -20.71 -8.89 -4.66
C THR A 121 -20.35 -7.47 -4.20
N ASN A 122 -19.96 -7.27 -2.94
CA ASN A 122 -19.48 -6.02 -2.39
C ASN A 122 -17.94 -5.96 -2.30
N GLY A 123 -17.25 -7.00 -2.79
CA GLY A 123 -15.80 -7.09 -2.75
C GLY A 123 -15.23 -7.44 -1.37
N ALA A 124 -16.02 -8.00 -0.46
CA ALA A 124 -15.51 -8.54 0.80
C ALA A 124 -14.94 -9.95 0.58
N LEU A 125 -13.75 -10.20 1.15
CA LEU A 125 -13.03 -11.48 0.98
C LEU A 125 -13.87 -12.67 1.47
N ASP A 126 -13.93 -13.73 0.67
CA ASP A 126 -14.46 -15.03 1.08
C ASP A 126 -13.41 -15.79 1.90
N TYR A 127 -13.51 -15.66 3.22
CA TYR A 127 -12.60 -16.32 4.16
C TYR A 127 -12.76 -17.83 4.17
N ASP A 128 -13.96 -18.36 3.89
CA ASP A 128 -14.20 -19.79 3.89
C ASP A 128 -13.55 -20.44 2.64
N GLU A 129 -13.56 -19.72 1.52
CA GLU A 129 -12.81 -20.14 0.34
C GLU A 129 -11.30 -20.04 0.58
N LEU A 130 -10.82 -18.94 1.18
CA LEU A 130 -9.41 -18.78 1.54
C LEU A 130 -8.93 -19.95 2.41
N GLU A 131 -9.68 -20.30 3.46
CA GLU A 131 -9.34 -21.39 4.37
C GLU A 131 -9.29 -22.76 3.64
N ARG A 132 -10.19 -23.00 2.70
CA ARG A 132 -10.17 -24.22 1.89
C ARG A 132 -8.97 -24.29 0.95
N LEU A 133 -8.50 -23.16 0.45
CA LEU A 133 -7.35 -23.07 -0.44
C LEU A 133 -6.02 -23.16 0.32
N VAL A 134 -5.93 -22.63 1.54
CA VAL A 134 -4.71 -22.64 2.36
C VAL A 134 -4.57 -24.00 3.03
N THR A 135 -3.77 -24.88 2.45
CA THR A 135 -3.56 -26.25 2.92
C THR A 135 -2.08 -26.55 3.14
N PRO A 136 -1.72 -27.62 3.88
CA PRO A 136 -0.33 -28.05 4.01
C PRO A 136 0.36 -28.18 2.65
N GLY A 137 1.55 -27.58 2.55
CA GLY A 137 2.28 -27.44 1.27
C GLY A 137 2.08 -26.09 0.56
N THR A 138 1.17 -25.23 1.04
CA THR A 138 1.15 -23.82 0.64
C THR A 138 2.43 -23.15 1.13
N ARG A 139 3.18 -22.51 0.21
CA ARG A 139 4.41 -21.79 0.53
C ARG A 139 4.15 -20.45 1.18
N ALA A 140 3.21 -19.70 0.60
CA ALA A 140 2.87 -18.38 1.08
C ALA A 140 1.41 -18.03 0.76
N VAL A 141 0.82 -17.20 1.61
CA VAL A 141 -0.41 -16.43 1.34
C VAL A 141 0.00 -14.99 1.10
N VAL A 142 -0.37 -14.43 -0.07
CA VAL A 142 -0.09 -13.03 -0.41
C VAL A 142 -1.42 -12.28 -0.44
N VAL A 143 -1.57 -11.25 0.39
CA VAL A 143 -2.87 -10.58 0.58
C VAL A 143 -2.71 -9.08 0.73
N THR A 144 -3.62 -8.30 0.10
CA THR A 144 -3.75 -6.87 0.40
C THR A 144 -4.45 -6.66 1.74
N HIS A 145 -3.98 -5.70 2.53
CA HIS A 145 -4.66 -5.32 3.79
C HIS A 145 -5.92 -4.49 3.54
N ALA A 146 -5.93 -3.70 2.46
CA ALA A 146 -7.12 -2.96 2.06
C ALA A 146 -7.19 -2.82 0.54
N SER A 147 -8.38 -3.05 -0.03
CA SER A 147 -8.61 -2.92 -1.45
C SER A 147 -8.46 -1.48 -1.92
N ASN A 148 -7.67 -1.28 -2.95
CA ASN A 148 -7.50 0.03 -3.58
C ASN A 148 -8.69 0.42 -4.51
N VAL A 149 -9.67 -0.46 -4.65
CA VAL A 149 -10.92 -0.23 -5.39
C VAL A 149 -12.06 0.06 -4.43
N THR A 150 -12.38 -0.88 -3.55
CA THR A 150 -13.56 -0.79 -2.67
C THR A 150 -13.27 -0.13 -1.32
N GLY A 151 -12.01 -0.04 -0.92
CA GLY A 151 -11.63 0.39 0.43
C GLY A 151 -11.86 -0.67 1.50
N ASN A 152 -12.44 -1.83 1.16
CA ASN A 152 -12.68 -2.91 2.11
C ASN A 152 -11.38 -3.37 2.75
N ALA A 153 -11.36 -3.49 4.07
CA ALA A 153 -10.24 -4.04 4.82
C ALA A 153 -10.33 -5.57 4.92
N VAL A 154 -9.17 -6.19 4.94
CA VAL A 154 -9.00 -7.63 5.18
C VAL A 154 -8.47 -7.82 6.61
N ASP A 155 -9.03 -8.76 7.35
CA ASP A 155 -8.50 -9.20 8.65
C ASP A 155 -7.21 -10.01 8.41
N ILE A 156 -6.09 -9.28 8.32
CA ILE A 156 -4.78 -9.88 8.06
C ILE A 156 -4.28 -10.77 9.21
N ALA A 157 -4.74 -10.54 10.45
CA ALA A 157 -4.40 -11.40 11.58
C ALA A 157 -5.08 -12.77 11.43
N ARG A 158 -6.37 -12.80 11.01
CA ARG A 158 -7.07 -14.04 10.69
C ARG A 158 -6.40 -14.78 9.53
N VAL A 159 -6.01 -14.06 8.47
CA VAL A 159 -5.27 -14.65 7.33
C VAL A 159 -3.93 -15.23 7.77
N ALA A 160 -3.18 -14.52 8.63
CA ALA A 160 -1.91 -15.01 9.17
C ALA A 160 -2.10 -16.30 9.99
N ALA A 161 -3.12 -16.35 10.82
CA ALA A 161 -3.44 -17.55 11.60
C ALA A 161 -3.75 -18.76 10.69
N MET A 162 -4.54 -18.56 9.62
CA MET A 162 -4.82 -19.60 8.61
C MET A 162 -3.54 -20.06 7.90
N ALA A 163 -2.70 -19.11 7.46
CA ALA A 163 -1.45 -19.40 6.78
C ALA A 163 -0.51 -20.24 7.68
N HIS A 164 -0.30 -19.80 8.92
CA HIS A 164 0.58 -20.46 9.86
C HIS A 164 0.07 -21.86 10.27
N ALA A 165 -1.24 -22.04 10.38
CA ALA A 165 -1.84 -23.36 10.64
C ALA A 165 -1.51 -24.38 9.53
N ALA A 166 -1.30 -23.92 8.29
CA ALA A 166 -0.88 -24.73 7.15
C ALA A 166 0.65 -24.78 6.96
N GLY A 167 1.43 -24.08 7.77
CA GLY A 167 2.89 -23.93 7.63
C GLY A 167 3.32 -22.97 6.52
N ALA A 168 2.40 -22.12 6.05
CA ALA A 168 2.65 -21.11 5.03
C ALA A 168 3.09 -19.78 5.66
N LEU A 169 3.85 -18.98 4.91
CA LEU A 169 4.15 -17.58 5.25
C LEU A 169 3.03 -16.64 4.81
N VAL A 170 2.92 -15.48 5.48
CA VAL A 170 2.02 -14.40 5.03
C VAL A 170 2.80 -13.19 4.55
N ILE A 171 2.50 -12.71 3.33
CA ILE A 171 3.03 -11.48 2.74
C ILE A 171 1.88 -10.50 2.58
N VAL A 172 1.97 -9.35 3.23
CA VAL A 172 0.91 -8.33 3.22
C VAL A 172 1.29 -7.15 2.34
N ASP A 173 0.41 -6.81 1.40
CA ASP A 173 0.44 -5.51 0.71
C ASP A 173 -0.29 -4.47 1.57
N ALA A 174 0.48 -3.64 2.26
CA ALA A 174 -0.02 -2.54 3.08
C ALA A 174 -0.03 -1.19 2.35
N SER A 175 -0.03 -1.18 1.02
CA SER A 175 0.04 0.07 0.22
C SER A 175 -1.11 1.04 0.48
N GLN A 176 -2.28 0.56 0.90
CA GLN A 176 -3.46 1.38 1.22
C GLN A 176 -3.71 1.50 2.73
N SER A 177 -2.89 0.85 3.56
CA SER A 177 -3.15 0.78 5.00
C SER A 177 -1.99 1.27 5.86
N ALA A 178 -0.75 1.21 5.39
CA ALA A 178 0.40 1.74 6.14
C ALA A 178 0.21 3.25 6.36
N GLY A 179 0.17 3.68 7.62
CA GLY A 179 -0.13 5.05 8.04
C GLY A 179 -1.63 5.39 8.11
N MET A 180 -2.52 4.42 7.78
CA MET A 180 -3.97 4.59 7.71
C MET A 180 -4.74 3.57 8.55
N ALA A 181 -4.10 2.48 8.93
CA ALA A 181 -4.63 1.45 9.79
C ALA A 181 -3.55 0.96 10.75
N HIS A 182 -3.95 0.50 11.91
CA HIS A 182 -3.04 -0.13 12.85
C HIS A 182 -2.48 -1.43 12.26
N ILE A 183 -1.15 -1.55 12.25
CA ILE A 183 -0.43 -2.76 11.86
C ILE A 183 0.59 -3.07 12.95
N ASP A 184 0.47 -4.24 13.55
CA ASP A 184 1.45 -4.77 14.48
C ASP A 184 1.87 -6.16 14.02
N MET A 185 3.01 -6.24 13.33
CA MET A 185 3.53 -7.50 12.78
C MET A 185 3.63 -8.61 13.82
N ARG A 186 4.06 -8.24 15.02
CA ARG A 186 4.24 -9.23 16.10
C ARG A 186 2.91 -9.74 16.66
N ALA A 187 1.99 -8.80 16.96
CA ALA A 187 0.70 -9.16 17.55
C ALA A 187 -0.21 -9.88 16.54
N MET A 188 -0.13 -9.50 15.26
CA MET A 188 -0.93 -10.07 14.18
C MET A 188 -0.27 -11.30 13.50
N GLY A 189 0.96 -11.64 13.85
CA GLY A 189 1.67 -12.77 13.27
C GLY A 189 2.04 -12.58 11.81
N LEU A 190 2.45 -11.38 11.39
CA LEU A 190 2.76 -11.10 9.99
C LEU A 190 4.23 -11.36 9.69
N ASP A 191 4.53 -12.10 8.61
CA ASP A 191 5.89 -12.46 8.23
C ASP A 191 6.58 -11.37 7.39
N VAL A 192 5.86 -10.82 6.41
CA VAL A 192 6.37 -9.74 5.56
C VAL A 192 5.27 -8.71 5.32
N VAL A 193 5.59 -7.42 5.55
CA VAL A 193 4.69 -6.29 5.27
C VAL A 193 5.35 -5.36 4.29
N CYS A 194 4.75 -5.18 3.11
CA CYS A 194 5.22 -4.29 2.05
C CYS A 194 4.44 -2.98 2.06
N PHE A 195 5.14 -1.84 1.94
CA PHE A 195 4.52 -0.52 2.03
C PHE A 195 5.07 0.46 0.99
N THR A 196 4.32 1.56 0.75
CA THR A 196 4.76 2.70 -0.06
C THR A 196 4.76 3.98 0.78
N GLY A 197 5.75 4.85 0.57
CA GLY A 197 5.90 6.05 1.38
C GLY A 197 4.98 7.20 0.96
N HIS A 198 4.53 7.24 -0.30
CA HIS A 198 3.88 8.42 -0.89
C HIS A 198 2.35 8.49 -0.72
N LYS A 199 1.76 7.53 -0.01
CA LYS A 199 0.32 7.49 0.33
C LYS A 199 0.12 7.83 1.81
N GLY A 200 -0.49 6.98 2.60
CA GLY A 200 -0.79 7.20 4.01
C GLY A 200 0.41 7.55 4.89
N LEU A 201 1.63 7.19 4.50
CA LEU A 201 2.85 7.58 5.22
C LEU A 201 3.30 9.02 4.95
N MET A 202 2.58 9.81 4.16
CA MET A 202 2.81 11.23 3.85
C MET A 202 4.18 11.58 3.24
N GLY A 203 5.01 10.59 2.92
CA GLY A 203 6.34 10.77 2.35
C GLY A 203 6.31 11.09 0.84
N PRO A 204 7.45 11.40 0.24
CA PRO A 204 7.56 11.66 -1.19
C PRO A 204 7.46 10.37 -2.02
N GLN A 205 7.15 10.53 -3.32
CA GLN A 205 7.30 9.45 -4.30
C GLN A 205 8.74 8.95 -4.35
N GLY A 206 8.96 7.73 -4.84
CA GLY A 206 10.28 7.11 -4.86
C GLY A 206 10.72 6.58 -3.49
N THR A 207 9.79 6.38 -2.57
CA THR A 207 10.00 5.76 -1.26
C THR A 207 9.01 4.64 -1.00
N GLY A 208 9.48 3.58 -0.41
CA GLY A 208 8.73 2.41 0.00
C GLY A 208 9.65 1.41 0.68
N GLY A 209 9.14 0.24 0.98
CA GLY A 209 9.95 -0.80 1.62
C GLY A 209 9.15 -2.00 2.04
N LEU A 210 9.85 -2.90 2.70
CA LEU A 210 9.27 -4.07 3.35
C LEU A 210 9.86 -4.24 4.74
N ALA A 211 9.03 -4.68 5.67
CA ALA A 211 9.43 -5.15 6.99
C ALA A 211 9.32 -6.68 7.01
N VAL A 212 10.33 -7.36 7.53
CA VAL A 212 10.42 -8.83 7.56
C VAL A 212 10.53 -9.29 9.00
N ALA A 213 9.71 -10.26 9.41
CA ALA A 213 9.75 -10.81 10.73
C ALA A 213 11.07 -11.58 10.99
N GLU A 214 11.46 -11.71 12.26
CA GLU A 214 12.66 -12.44 12.63
C GLU A 214 12.52 -13.93 12.28
N GLY A 215 13.58 -14.53 11.75
CA GLY A 215 13.58 -15.93 11.32
C GLY A 215 13.04 -16.16 9.89
N ILE A 216 12.45 -15.17 9.27
CA ILE A 216 11.97 -15.30 7.88
C ILE A 216 13.12 -15.01 6.89
N ASP A 217 13.35 -15.98 6.01
CA ASP A 217 14.35 -15.86 4.95
C ASP A 217 13.72 -15.31 3.67
N VAL A 218 14.20 -14.11 3.25
CA VAL A 218 13.87 -13.50 1.97
C VAL A 218 15.16 -13.39 1.16
N ALA A 219 15.26 -14.16 0.08
CA ALA A 219 16.43 -14.13 -0.78
C ALA A 219 16.53 -12.79 -1.52
N PRO A 220 17.76 -12.27 -1.76
CA PRO A 220 17.94 -11.08 -2.59
C PRO A 220 17.33 -11.26 -3.98
N TRP A 221 16.48 -10.34 -4.39
CA TRP A 221 15.92 -10.30 -5.75
C TRP A 221 16.73 -9.35 -6.66
N ALA A 222 17.05 -8.16 -6.15
CA ALA A 222 17.96 -7.22 -6.81
C ALA A 222 19.35 -7.36 -6.18
N MET A 223 20.38 -7.43 -7.03
CA MET A 223 21.78 -7.60 -6.62
C MET A 223 22.64 -6.49 -7.21
N GLY A 224 23.67 -6.07 -6.48
CA GLY A 224 24.54 -5.00 -6.96
C GLY A 224 25.41 -4.39 -5.87
N GLY A 225 25.86 -3.18 -6.09
CA GLY A 225 26.70 -2.46 -5.14
C GLY A 225 25.98 -2.16 -3.83
N THR A 226 26.56 -2.56 -2.72
CA THR A 226 25.99 -2.38 -1.36
C THR A 226 26.79 -1.41 -0.51
N GLY A 227 27.98 -1.01 -0.99
CA GLY A 227 28.91 -0.21 -0.20
C GLY A 227 29.78 -1.01 0.76
N VAL A 228 29.50 -2.28 1.01
CA VAL A 228 30.24 -3.21 1.87
C VAL A 228 30.54 -4.50 1.10
N HIS A 229 31.49 -5.30 1.59
CA HIS A 229 31.83 -6.62 1.02
C HIS A 229 32.15 -6.59 -0.49
N SER A 230 32.90 -5.55 -0.94
CA SER A 230 33.12 -5.29 -2.38
C SER A 230 33.87 -6.38 -3.15
N PHE A 231 34.54 -7.29 -2.45
CA PHE A 231 35.29 -8.40 -3.05
C PHE A 231 34.47 -9.71 -3.09
N ASP A 232 33.30 -9.74 -2.43
CA ASP A 232 32.43 -10.90 -2.45
C ASP A 232 31.72 -10.98 -3.81
N SER A 233 31.66 -12.17 -4.38
CA SER A 233 31.00 -12.42 -5.67
C SER A 233 29.48 -12.49 -5.58
N LEU A 234 28.92 -12.67 -4.38
CA LEU A 234 27.49 -12.77 -4.12
C LEU A 234 27.01 -11.58 -3.29
N GLN A 235 25.70 -11.33 -3.34
CA GLN A 235 25.05 -10.31 -2.50
C GLN A 235 25.27 -10.66 -1.01
N PRO A 236 25.68 -9.69 -0.17
CA PRO A 236 25.76 -9.88 1.27
C PRO A 236 24.41 -10.33 1.86
N LEU A 237 24.45 -11.16 2.90
CA LEU A 237 23.24 -11.71 3.53
C LEU A 237 22.85 -11.00 4.83
N GLU A 238 23.63 -10.02 5.27
CA GLU A 238 23.35 -9.23 6.45
C GLU A 238 22.19 -8.25 6.21
N TRP A 239 21.33 -8.14 7.21
CA TRP A 239 20.28 -7.14 7.23
C TRP A 239 20.83 -5.71 7.49
N PRO A 240 20.31 -4.70 6.87
CA PRO A 240 19.31 -4.68 5.79
C PRO A 240 19.93 -4.84 4.39
N THR A 241 21.25 -4.90 4.29
CA THR A 241 22.07 -4.85 3.06
C THR A 241 21.66 -5.90 2.02
N ARG A 242 21.22 -7.07 2.50
CA ARG A 242 20.79 -8.17 1.64
C ARG A 242 19.68 -7.81 0.65
N LEU A 243 18.79 -6.87 1.02
CA LEU A 243 17.65 -6.45 0.19
C LEU A 243 17.79 -5.01 -0.32
N GLU A 244 18.91 -4.32 -0.01
CA GLU A 244 19.14 -2.94 -0.38
C GLU A 244 20.37 -2.82 -1.31
N ALA A 245 20.18 -3.17 -2.58
CA ALA A 245 21.22 -2.98 -3.60
C ALA A 245 21.14 -1.58 -4.21
N GLY A 246 22.28 -0.93 -4.38
CA GLY A 246 22.40 0.43 -4.94
C GLY A 246 22.34 1.53 -3.88
N THR A 247 22.52 2.78 -4.33
CA THR A 247 22.44 3.95 -3.47
C THR A 247 20.98 4.22 -3.11
N LEU A 248 20.68 4.24 -1.81
CA LEU A 248 19.34 4.54 -1.32
C LEU A 248 18.92 5.99 -1.63
N ASN A 249 17.62 6.22 -1.79
CA ASN A 249 17.03 7.55 -1.93
C ASN A 249 17.05 8.30 -0.56
N GLY A 250 18.23 8.72 -0.12
CA GLY A 250 18.42 9.39 1.18
C GLY A 250 17.55 10.62 1.35
N HIS A 251 17.39 11.42 0.28
CA HIS A 251 16.55 12.62 0.29
C HIS A 251 15.07 12.28 0.49
N GLY A 252 14.57 11.31 -0.25
CA GLY A 252 13.19 10.83 -0.10
C GLY A 252 12.95 10.18 1.27
N ILE A 253 13.94 9.44 1.80
CA ILE A 253 13.85 8.81 3.13
C ILE A 253 13.82 9.88 4.23
N ALA A 254 14.53 10.99 4.09
CA ALA A 254 14.44 12.13 4.99
C ALA A 254 13.01 12.70 5.02
N GLY A 255 12.41 12.90 3.84
CA GLY A 255 11.01 13.32 3.73
C GLY A 255 10.03 12.31 4.32
N LEU A 256 10.24 11.00 4.06
CA LEU A 256 9.43 9.95 4.67
C LEU A 256 9.54 9.96 6.21
N SER A 257 10.73 10.16 6.74
CA SER A 257 10.95 10.29 8.19
C SER A 257 10.14 11.46 8.78
N ALA A 258 10.11 12.59 8.09
CA ALA A 258 9.31 13.75 8.51
C ALA A 258 7.79 13.50 8.38
N GLY A 259 7.37 12.71 7.40
CA GLY A 259 5.98 12.25 7.28
C GLY A 259 5.54 11.39 8.47
N LEU A 260 6.41 10.51 8.94
CA LEU A 260 6.16 9.70 10.14
C LEU A 260 6.07 10.57 11.41
N ASP A 261 6.93 11.59 11.54
CA ASP A 261 6.86 12.54 12.64
C ASP A 261 5.55 13.36 12.59
N PHE A 262 5.11 13.73 11.40
CA PHE A 262 3.83 14.40 11.22
C PHE A 262 2.67 13.53 11.72
N ILE A 263 2.61 12.24 11.32
CA ILE A 263 1.57 11.31 11.76
C ILE A 263 1.55 11.21 13.28
N GLU A 264 2.72 11.06 13.91
CA GLU A 264 2.84 10.98 15.37
C GLU A 264 2.35 12.28 16.04
N ALA A 265 2.73 13.45 15.51
CA ALA A 265 2.32 14.75 16.01
C ALA A 265 0.82 15.02 15.88
N GLN A 266 0.13 14.39 14.92
CA GLN A 266 -1.33 14.47 14.76
C GLN A 266 -2.10 13.50 15.66
N GLY A 267 -1.45 12.74 16.52
CA GLY A 267 -2.07 11.76 17.41
C GLY A 267 -2.02 10.31 16.91
N GLY A 268 -1.13 10.04 15.95
CA GLY A 268 -0.88 8.69 15.44
C GLY A 268 -1.78 8.28 14.28
N VAL A 269 -1.64 7.03 13.87
CA VAL A 269 -2.36 6.43 12.75
C VAL A 269 -3.87 6.50 12.94
N GLU A 270 -4.35 6.26 14.15
CA GLU A 270 -5.77 6.24 14.50
C GLU A 270 -6.42 7.61 14.28
N ALA A 271 -5.74 8.70 14.63
CA ALA A 271 -6.24 10.06 14.46
C ALA A 271 -6.30 10.44 12.95
N ILE A 272 -5.25 10.10 12.18
CA ILE A 272 -5.25 10.29 10.72
C ILE A 272 -6.41 9.50 10.08
N ALA A 273 -6.52 8.22 10.41
CA ALA A 273 -7.55 7.33 9.87
C ALA A 273 -8.97 7.81 10.25
N ALA A 274 -9.17 8.28 11.48
CA ALA A 274 -10.48 8.81 11.92
C ALA A 274 -10.88 10.06 11.12
N ARG A 275 -9.94 11.00 10.90
CA ARG A 275 -10.19 12.20 10.09
C ARG A 275 -10.57 11.84 8.65
N GLU A 276 -9.82 10.96 8.01
CA GLU A 276 -10.07 10.59 6.62
C GLU A 276 -11.36 9.77 6.47
N ARG A 277 -11.66 8.87 7.41
CA ARG A 277 -12.93 8.15 7.42
C ARG A 277 -14.12 9.08 7.60
N ALA A 278 -14.05 10.07 8.48
CA ALA A 278 -15.13 11.04 8.66
C ALA A 278 -15.50 11.74 7.34
N LEU A 279 -14.50 12.09 6.52
CA LEU A 279 -14.73 12.68 5.19
C LEU A 279 -15.37 11.67 4.22
N ALA A 280 -14.90 10.44 4.22
CA ALA A 280 -15.46 9.38 3.38
C ALA A 280 -16.91 9.03 3.78
N ASP A 281 -17.20 8.99 5.09
CA ASP A 281 -18.54 8.71 5.61
C ASP A 281 -19.50 9.85 5.28
N ARG A 282 -19.05 11.12 5.39
CA ARG A 282 -19.83 12.29 4.95
C ARG A 282 -20.18 12.19 3.47
N PHE A 283 -19.20 11.91 2.62
CA PHE A 283 -19.41 11.73 1.19
C PHE A 283 -20.39 10.58 0.91
N LEU A 284 -20.18 9.43 1.53
CA LEU A 284 -21.04 8.26 1.39
C LEU A 284 -22.49 8.56 1.77
N ALA A 285 -22.71 9.27 2.89
CA ALA A 285 -24.05 9.66 3.33
C ALA A 285 -24.75 10.55 2.30
N GLY A 286 -24.02 11.48 1.67
CA GLY A 286 -24.57 12.37 0.65
C GLY A 286 -24.88 11.66 -0.67
N VAL A 287 -24.01 10.78 -1.14
CA VAL A 287 -24.20 10.15 -2.46
C VAL A 287 -25.10 8.93 -2.46
N ARG A 288 -25.34 8.31 -1.31
CA ARG A 288 -26.14 7.07 -1.19
C ARG A 288 -27.58 7.24 -1.67
N GLU A 289 -28.15 8.41 -1.48
CA GLU A 289 -29.56 8.72 -1.80
C GLU A 289 -29.72 9.31 -3.22
N ILE A 290 -28.61 9.53 -3.97
CA ILE A 290 -28.69 10.07 -5.33
C ILE A 290 -29.15 8.96 -6.28
N PRO A 291 -30.28 9.15 -7.01
CA PRO A 291 -30.75 8.15 -7.98
C PRO A 291 -29.70 7.87 -9.06
N GLY A 292 -29.57 6.61 -9.46
CA GLY A 292 -28.62 6.21 -10.51
C GLY A 292 -27.19 5.99 -10.02
N ILE A 293 -26.84 6.32 -8.77
CA ILE A 293 -25.51 6.00 -8.23
C ILE A 293 -25.47 4.55 -7.74
N LYS A 294 -24.49 3.81 -8.23
CA LYS A 294 -24.15 2.47 -7.75
C LYS A 294 -22.83 2.52 -6.99
N LEU A 295 -22.86 2.14 -5.73
CA LEU A 295 -21.72 2.09 -4.82
C LEU A 295 -21.08 0.70 -4.80
N TYR A 296 -19.74 0.63 -4.62
CA TYR A 296 -18.97 -0.60 -4.55
C TYR A 296 -18.17 -0.64 -3.23
N GLY A 297 -18.44 -1.62 -2.40
CA GLY A 297 -17.77 -1.83 -1.13
C GLY A 297 -18.73 -2.22 -0.01
N THR A 298 -18.14 -2.65 1.12
CA THR A 298 -18.85 -2.91 2.38
C THR A 298 -18.64 -1.70 3.29
N PHE A 299 -19.71 -0.95 3.57
CA PHE A 299 -19.61 0.38 4.20
C PHE A 299 -19.85 0.40 5.71
N ASP A 300 -20.11 -0.75 6.32
CA ASP A 300 -20.29 -0.95 7.76
C ASP A 300 -19.00 -1.33 8.51
N GLN A 301 -17.90 -1.51 7.79
CA GLN A 301 -16.60 -1.85 8.38
C GLN A 301 -15.92 -0.62 8.97
N SER A 302 -15.65 -0.64 10.26
CA SER A 302 -14.95 0.44 10.97
C SER A 302 -13.47 0.59 10.58
N THR A 303 -12.90 -0.40 9.91
CA THR A 303 -11.45 -0.47 9.58
C THR A 303 -11.16 -0.18 8.10
N ARG A 304 -12.18 0.09 7.28
CA ARG A 304 -12.00 0.37 5.84
C ARG A 304 -11.17 1.62 5.57
N SER A 305 -10.50 1.65 4.43
CA SER A 305 -9.82 2.85 3.93
C SER A 305 -10.82 3.93 3.51
N ALA A 306 -10.40 5.19 3.52
CA ALA A 306 -11.20 6.35 3.10
C ALA A 306 -11.36 6.43 1.57
N ILE A 307 -11.87 5.35 0.98
CA ILE A 307 -12.11 5.18 -0.45
C ILE A 307 -13.59 4.90 -0.67
N VAL A 308 -14.21 5.62 -1.62
CA VAL A 308 -15.55 5.35 -2.11
C VAL A 308 -15.49 5.24 -3.63
N SER A 309 -15.85 4.08 -4.15
CA SER A 309 -15.94 3.84 -5.60
C SER A 309 -17.40 3.74 -6.00
N LEU A 310 -17.74 4.39 -7.10
CA LEU A 310 -19.10 4.43 -7.61
C LEU A 310 -19.16 4.48 -9.14
N ASN A 311 -20.36 4.22 -9.68
CA ASN A 311 -20.73 4.56 -11.04
C ASN A 311 -22.03 5.36 -11.04
N VAL A 312 -22.24 6.17 -12.10
CA VAL A 312 -23.46 6.91 -12.37
C VAL A 312 -24.15 6.25 -13.56
N GLY A 313 -25.24 5.54 -13.33
CA GLY A 313 -25.91 4.76 -14.37
C GLY A 313 -24.94 3.87 -15.16
N ASP A 314 -25.09 3.88 -16.48
CA ASP A 314 -24.23 3.13 -17.42
C ASP A 314 -23.13 3.99 -18.06
N ILE A 315 -22.90 5.23 -17.57
CA ILE A 315 -21.91 6.17 -18.13
C ILE A 315 -20.51 5.64 -17.81
N ASP A 316 -19.58 5.77 -18.80
CA ASP A 316 -18.19 5.36 -18.60
C ASP A 316 -17.53 6.15 -17.46
N SER A 317 -16.77 5.47 -16.64
CA SER A 317 -16.11 6.10 -15.48
C SER A 317 -15.15 7.22 -15.86
N ALA A 318 -14.52 7.16 -17.05
CA ALA A 318 -13.63 8.22 -17.52
C ALA A 318 -14.42 9.48 -17.91
N GLU A 319 -15.62 9.33 -18.50
CA GLU A 319 -16.50 10.44 -18.84
C GLU A 319 -16.94 11.18 -17.56
N ILE A 320 -17.41 10.46 -16.53
CA ILE A 320 -17.80 11.08 -15.26
C ILE A 320 -16.61 11.81 -14.61
N SER A 321 -15.42 11.20 -14.61
CA SER A 321 -14.21 11.81 -14.03
C SER A 321 -13.78 13.07 -14.79
N ASP A 322 -13.95 13.09 -16.11
CA ASP A 322 -13.66 14.26 -16.96
C ASP A 322 -14.67 15.39 -16.70
N GLU A 323 -15.96 15.10 -16.64
CA GLU A 323 -17.01 16.06 -16.31
C GLU A 323 -16.80 16.68 -14.92
N LEU A 324 -16.46 15.88 -13.90
CA LEU A 324 -16.12 16.36 -12.56
C LEU A 324 -14.92 17.33 -12.60
N MET A 325 -13.91 17.03 -13.40
CA MET A 325 -12.75 17.90 -13.53
C MET A 325 -13.08 19.19 -14.29
N GLN A 326 -13.80 19.11 -15.41
CA GLN A 326 -14.11 20.26 -16.26
C GLN A 326 -15.15 21.19 -15.63
N GLY A 327 -16.22 20.64 -15.05
CA GLY A 327 -17.33 21.40 -14.46
C GLY A 327 -17.03 21.96 -13.08
N TRP A 328 -16.33 21.20 -12.22
CA TRP A 328 -16.16 21.54 -10.79
C TRP A 328 -14.69 21.57 -10.33
N GLY A 329 -13.74 21.23 -11.18
CA GLY A 329 -12.33 21.16 -10.81
C GLY A 329 -12.02 20.07 -9.79
N ILE A 330 -12.76 18.94 -9.82
CA ILE A 330 -12.63 17.82 -8.90
C ILE A 330 -11.81 16.71 -9.57
N ALA A 331 -10.64 16.42 -9.01
CA ALA A 331 -9.77 15.36 -9.47
C ALA A 331 -10.14 14.03 -8.80
N THR A 332 -10.60 13.06 -9.58
CA THR A 332 -10.90 11.68 -9.18
C THR A 332 -10.10 10.71 -10.05
N ARG A 333 -10.22 9.42 -9.80
CA ARG A 333 -9.58 8.41 -10.64
C ARG A 333 -10.58 7.44 -11.24
N PRO A 334 -10.71 7.41 -12.59
CA PRO A 334 -11.54 6.44 -13.30
C PRO A 334 -10.81 5.14 -13.62
N GLY A 335 -11.55 4.13 -14.05
CA GLY A 335 -11.07 2.93 -14.74
C GLY A 335 -10.81 1.75 -13.83
N ALA A 336 -9.78 0.96 -14.16
CA ALA A 336 -9.56 -0.38 -13.58
C ALA A 336 -8.57 -0.41 -12.38
N HIS A 337 -7.99 0.72 -11.97
CA HIS A 337 -7.17 0.87 -10.75
C HIS A 337 -6.06 -0.15 -10.56
N CYS A 338 -5.59 -0.81 -11.63
CA CYS A 338 -4.62 -1.91 -11.58
C CYS A 338 -5.09 -3.11 -10.73
N ALA A 339 -6.39 -3.36 -10.61
CA ALA A 339 -6.98 -4.47 -9.86
C ALA A 339 -7.96 -5.27 -10.75
N PRO A 340 -7.47 -5.95 -11.81
CA PRO A 340 -8.33 -6.55 -12.84
C PRO A 340 -9.26 -7.64 -12.31
N LEU A 341 -8.83 -8.43 -11.33
CA LEU A 341 -9.65 -9.50 -10.77
C LEU A 341 -10.79 -8.94 -9.91
N MET A 342 -10.56 -7.85 -9.17
CA MET A 342 -11.61 -7.15 -8.44
C MET A 342 -12.67 -6.61 -9.40
N HIS A 343 -12.27 -5.95 -10.50
CA HIS A 343 -13.23 -5.46 -11.50
C HIS A 343 -14.04 -6.59 -12.15
N ARG A 344 -13.41 -7.76 -12.36
CA ARG A 344 -14.11 -8.97 -12.82
C ARG A 344 -15.14 -9.44 -11.80
N ALA A 345 -14.77 -9.51 -10.53
CA ALA A 345 -15.67 -9.92 -9.45
C ALA A 345 -16.86 -8.96 -9.26
N LEU A 346 -16.63 -7.65 -9.42
CA LEU A 346 -17.65 -6.61 -9.32
C LEU A 346 -18.48 -6.41 -10.60
N GLY A 347 -18.11 -7.06 -11.73
CA GLY A 347 -18.76 -6.88 -13.04
C GLY A 347 -18.53 -5.50 -13.67
N THR A 348 -17.42 -4.84 -13.35
CA THR A 348 -17.09 -3.48 -13.79
C THR A 348 -15.94 -3.43 -14.79
N GLU A 349 -15.61 -4.54 -15.47
CA GLU A 349 -14.47 -4.62 -16.40
C GLU A 349 -14.58 -3.66 -17.58
N ARG A 350 -15.79 -3.38 -18.05
CA ARG A 350 -16.02 -2.50 -19.22
C ARG A 350 -16.14 -1.02 -18.80
N GLN A 351 -16.95 -0.74 -17.79
CA GLN A 351 -17.26 0.62 -17.35
C GLN A 351 -16.16 1.21 -16.46
N GLY A 352 -15.40 0.36 -15.75
CA GLY A 352 -14.54 0.80 -14.65
C GLY A 352 -15.38 1.29 -13.46
N VAL A 353 -14.75 2.02 -12.58
CA VAL A 353 -15.43 2.79 -11.52
C VAL A 353 -14.78 4.15 -11.37
N VAL A 354 -15.53 5.15 -10.91
CA VAL A 354 -14.96 6.42 -10.44
C VAL A 354 -14.63 6.24 -8.97
N ARG A 355 -13.35 6.40 -8.63
CA ARG A 355 -12.86 6.29 -7.26
C ARG A 355 -12.61 7.65 -6.66
N PHE A 356 -13.27 7.93 -5.56
CA PHE A 356 -13.01 9.04 -4.66
C PHE A 356 -12.16 8.53 -3.50
N SER A 357 -11.11 9.24 -3.14
CA SER A 357 -10.26 8.87 -2.02
C SER A 357 -9.83 10.12 -1.27
N PHE A 358 -10.19 10.15 -0.01
CA PHE A 358 -10.03 11.29 0.88
C PHE A 358 -8.70 11.20 1.61
N GLY A 359 -8.04 12.34 1.78
CA GLY A 359 -6.81 12.47 2.52
C GLY A 359 -6.95 13.44 3.68
N TYR A 360 -5.97 13.43 4.57
CA TYR A 360 -5.96 14.22 5.80
C TYR A 360 -6.26 15.72 5.58
N PHE A 361 -5.80 16.29 4.47
CA PHE A 361 -5.92 17.72 4.16
C PHE A 361 -7.21 18.11 3.45
N ASN A 362 -8.05 17.16 3.07
CA ASN A 362 -9.35 17.50 2.50
C ASN A 362 -10.27 18.14 3.55
N THR A 363 -11.20 18.98 3.09
CA THR A 363 -12.16 19.68 3.94
C THR A 363 -13.58 19.17 3.73
N ASP A 364 -14.46 19.46 4.68
CA ASP A 364 -15.86 19.11 4.62
C ASP A 364 -16.56 19.83 3.43
N GLU A 365 -16.15 21.07 3.12
CA GLU A 365 -16.65 21.85 1.98
C GLU A 365 -16.24 21.24 0.64
N GLU A 366 -15.03 20.67 0.53
CA GLU A 366 -14.60 19.94 -0.66
C GLU A 366 -15.45 18.67 -0.87
N VAL A 367 -15.80 17.99 0.21
CA VAL A 367 -16.68 16.82 0.18
C VAL A 367 -18.09 17.21 -0.27
N ASP A 368 -18.66 18.27 0.30
CA ASP A 368 -20.01 18.77 -0.05
C ASP A 368 -20.06 19.17 -1.53
N THR A 369 -19.04 19.89 -2.03
CA THR A 369 -18.94 20.24 -3.44
C THR A 369 -18.92 18.99 -4.36
N ALA A 370 -18.27 17.91 -3.92
CA ALA A 370 -18.25 16.66 -4.70
C ALA A 370 -19.61 15.94 -4.69
N ILE A 371 -20.38 16.05 -3.61
CA ILE A 371 -21.73 15.52 -3.52
C ILE A 371 -22.66 16.29 -4.45
N ASP A 372 -22.62 17.64 -4.40
CA ASP A 372 -23.44 18.51 -5.25
C ASP A 372 -23.14 18.26 -6.75
N ALA A 373 -21.86 18.11 -7.11
CA ALA A 373 -21.46 17.80 -8.48
C ALA A 373 -22.03 16.47 -8.97
N LEU A 374 -22.08 15.44 -8.11
CA LEU A 374 -22.67 14.14 -8.46
C LEU A 374 -24.20 14.21 -8.55
N CYS A 375 -24.87 15.04 -7.72
CA CYS A 375 -26.29 15.30 -7.87
C CYS A 375 -26.62 15.88 -9.23
N ASP A 376 -25.83 16.87 -9.69
CA ASP A 376 -26.03 17.52 -11.01
C ASP A 376 -25.77 16.55 -12.18
N LEU A 377 -24.77 15.66 -12.05
CA LEU A 377 -24.43 14.68 -13.09
C LEU A 377 -25.39 13.48 -13.16
N ALA A 378 -26.11 13.19 -12.09
CA ALA A 378 -27.04 12.06 -12.03
C ALA A 378 -28.48 12.45 -12.44
N CYS A 379 -28.78 13.75 -12.55
CA CYS A 379 -30.09 14.27 -12.98
C CYS A 379 -30.15 14.43 -14.49
#